data_30e3c425fc66125760db6ab75c8bb2a1
#
_entry.id   30e3c425fc66125760db6ab75c8bb2a1
#
_cell.length_a   1.000
_cell.length_b   1.000
_cell.length_c   1.000
_cell.angle_alpha   90.00
_cell.angle_beta   90.00
_cell.angle_gamma   90.00
#
_symmetry.space_group_name_H-M   'P 1'
#
loop_
_entity.id
_entity.type
_entity.pdbx_description
1 polymer ?
#
loop_
_entity_poly.entity_id
_entity_poly.type
_entity_poly.pdbx_seq_one_letter_code
_entity_poly.pdbx_strand_id
1 'polypeptide(L)'
;MVKGDILDPASVAAAVRGQDAVISAVGPAHTGDVRPQMLVDAAQSLIAGLQRAGVRRLGVVGGAGSLEVAPGVQLLDTPGFPAAWRPVALAHRDALTVYRATPAAPTGLDWTYFSPAALIEPGERTGTYRIGTDQLLTDVRGGSRISAEDFAVAVLDELERPAHPRQRITVAY
;
A
#
# COMPACT_ATOMS: atom_id res chain seq x y z
N MET A 1 17.15 -5.53 14.68
CA MET A 1 16.51 -6.11 13.48
C MET A 1 16.04 -7.51 13.85
N VAL A 2 14.77 -7.85 13.59
CA VAL A 2 14.21 -9.18 13.85
C VAL A 2 14.01 -9.87 12.51
N LYS A 3 14.46 -11.13 12.38
CA LYS A 3 14.22 -11.93 11.19
C LYS A 3 12.84 -12.58 11.33
N GLY A 4 12.02 -12.51 10.30
CA GLY A 4 10.68 -13.11 10.26
C GLY A 4 10.30 -13.52 8.85
N ASP A 5 9.25 -14.35 8.76
CA ASP A 5 8.60 -14.72 7.51
C ASP A 5 7.25 -14.00 7.42
N ILE A 6 7.11 -13.16 6.37
CA ILE A 6 5.88 -12.40 6.13
C ILE A 6 4.70 -13.30 5.74
N LEU A 7 4.95 -14.51 5.27
CA LEU A 7 3.93 -15.47 4.87
C LEU A 7 3.46 -16.36 6.04
N ASP A 8 4.12 -16.28 7.20
CA ASP A 8 3.72 -17.01 8.42
C ASP A 8 3.09 -16.03 9.44
N PRO A 9 1.77 -16.14 9.70
CA PRO A 9 1.08 -15.29 10.68
C PRO A 9 1.65 -15.38 12.10
N ALA A 10 2.26 -16.51 12.49
CA ALA A 10 2.89 -16.64 13.79
C ALA A 10 4.19 -15.85 13.88
N SER A 11 4.98 -15.91 12.83
CA SER A 11 6.20 -15.11 12.65
C SER A 11 5.88 -13.60 12.65
N VAL A 12 4.85 -13.18 11.90
CA VAL A 12 4.37 -11.79 11.91
C VAL A 12 3.96 -11.38 13.32
N ALA A 13 3.12 -12.17 14.01
CA ALA A 13 2.66 -11.85 15.36
C ALA A 13 3.82 -11.70 16.36
N ALA A 14 4.83 -12.57 16.24
CA ALA A 14 6.02 -12.48 17.09
C ALA A 14 6.82 -11.19 16.83
N ALA A 15 6.97 -10.80 15.55
CA ALA A 15 7.75 -9.64 15.14
C ALA A 15 7.09 -8.30 15.52
N VAL A 16 5.74 -8.24 15.52
CA VAL A 16 4.99 -6.98 15.75
C VAL A 16 4.48 -6.82 17.17
N ARG A 17 4.74 -7.78 18.06
CA ARG A 17 4.24 -7.74 19.44
C ARG A 17 4.70 -6.49 20.18
N GLY A 18 3.76 -5.77 20.80
CA GLY A 18 4.02 -4.57 21.58
C GLY A 18 4.33 -3.34 20.75
N GLN A 19 4.08 -3.39 19.44
CA GLN A 19 4.17 -2.21 18.58
C GLN A 19 2.80 -1.49 18.52
N ASP A 20 2.82 -0.16 18.42
CA ASP A 20 1.62 0.66 18.28
C ASP A 20 1.05 0.61 16.86
N ALA A 21 1.92 0.52 15.86
CA ALA A 21 1.56 0.45 14.45
C ALA A 21 2.59 -0.38 13.65
N VAL A 22 2.18 -0.84 12.48
CA VAL A 22 3.03 -1.56 11.53
C VAL A 22 2.94 -0.89 10.16
N ILE A 23 4.08 -0.73 9.50
CA ILE A 23 4.16 -0.37 8.09
C ILE A 23 4.64 -1.58 7.31
N SER A 24 3.87 -2.00 6.33
CA SER A 24 4.27 -3.02 5.35
C SER A 24 4.66 -2.34 4.05
N ALA A 25 5.94 -2.41 3.70
CA ALA A 25 6.48 -2.03 2.40
C ALA A 25 6.98 -3.27 1.64
N VAL A 26 6.27 -4.37 1.77
CA VAL A 26 6.57 -5.62 1.08
C VAL A 26 6.17 -5.50 -0.38
N GLY A 27 7.12 -5.73 -1.25
CA GLY A 27 6.93 -5.80 -2.70
C GLY A 27 7.64 -7.02 -3.27
N PRO A 28 7.31 -7.41 -4.51
CA PRO A 28 8.07 -8.46 -5.19
C PRO A 28 9.51 -8.00 -5.38
N ALA A 29 10.46 -8.94 -5.25
CA ALA A 29 11.84 -8.66 -5.56
C ALA A 29 11.97 -8.20 -7.02
N HIS A 30 12.79 -7.16 -7.26
CA HIS A 30 13.01 -6.64 -8.62
C HIS A 30 13.76 -7.63 -9.53
N THR A 31 14.25 -8.74 -8.98
CA THR A 31 15.00 -9.78 -9.67
C THR A 31 14.29 -11.12 -9.47
N GLY A 32 13.69 -11.66 -10.52
CA GLY A 32 13.14 -13.00 -10.51
C GLY A 32 11.63 -13.07 -10.76
N ASP A 33 11.05 -14.25 -10.58
CA ASP A 33 9.64 -14.51 -10.77
C ASP A 33 8.78 -13.71 -9.78
N VAL A 34 8.07 -12.72 -10.30
CA VAL A 34 6.98 -12.08 -9.55
C VAL A 34 5.89 -13.13 -9.37
N ARG A 35 5.75 -13.64 -8.16
CA ARG A 35 4.61 -14.48 -7.79
C ARG A 35 3.46 -13.56 -7.35
N PRO A 36 2.46 -13.29 -8.21
CA PRO A 36 1.38 -12.35 -7.88
C PRO A 36 0.64 -12.75 -6.60
N GLN A 37 0.50 -14.04 -6.34
CA GLN A 37 -0.13 -14.58 -5.16
C GLN A 37 0.59 -14.20 -3.85
N MET A 38 1.91 -13.94 -3.90
CA MET A 38 2.69 -13.63 -2.70
C MET A 38 2.16 -12.41 -1.94
N LEU A 39 1.74 -11.36 -2.63
CA LEU A 39 1.20 -10.16 -1.95
C LEU A 39 -0.18 -10.41 -1.32
N VAL A 40 -0.99 -11.26 -1.92
CA VAL A 40 -2.27 -11.73 -1.36
C VAL A 40 -2.03 -12.54 -0.10
N ASP A 41 -1.11 -13.50 -0.16
CA ASP A 41 -0.75 -14.35 0.99
C ASP A 41 -0.13 -13.52 2.12
N ALA A 42 0.74 -12.57 1.78
CA ALA A 42 1.32 -11.63 2.74
C ALA A 42 0.24 -10.74 3.40
N ALA A 43 -0.74 -10.26 2.65
CA ALA A 43 -1.85 -9.48 3.19
C ALA A 43 -2.67 -10.30 4.20
N GLN A 44 -3.01 -11.54 3.86
CA GLN A 44 -3.73 -12.46 4.76
C GLN A 44 -2.92 -12.76 6.03
N SER A 45 -1.63 -13.03 5.86
CA SER A 45 -0.72 -13.30 6.96
C SER A 45 -0.55 -12.09 7.88
N LEU A 46 -0.38 -10.88 7.33
CA LEU A 46 -0.32 -9.62 8.09
C LEU A 46 -1.59 -9.42 8.91
N ILE A 47 -2.77 -9.52 8.30
CA ILE A 47 -4.05 -9.37 8.98
C ILE A 47 -4.14 -10.35 10.16
N ALA A 48 -3.90 -11.64 9.92
CA ALA A 48 -3.98 -12.66 10.95
C ALA A 48 -2.91 -12.48 12.05
N GLY A 49 -1.69 -12.10 11.67
CA GLY A 49 -0.57 -11.89 12.59
C GLY A 49 -0.80 -10.67 13.49
N LEU A 50 -1.27 -9.55 12.94
CA LEU A 50 -1.57 -8.34 13.71
C LEU A 50 -2.73 -8.58 14.68
N GLN A 51 -3.79 -9.28 14.24
CA GLN A 51 -4.90 -9.67 15.12
C GLN A 51 -4.43 -10.51 16.30
N ARG A 52 -3.56 -11.51 16.07
CA ARG A 52 -2.98 -12.35 17.14
C ARG A 52 -2.10 -11.54 18.10
N ALA A 53 -1.41 -10.51 17.62
CA ALA A 53 -0.54 -9.67 18.43
C ALA A 53 -1.31 -8.54 19.15
N GLY A 54 -2.58 -8.29 18.81
CA GLY A 54 -3.36 -7.18 19.35
C GLY A 54 -2.98 -5.82 18.75
N VAL A 55 -2.23 -5.78 17.65
CA VAL A 55 -1.86 -4.54 16.96
C VAL A 55 -2.95 -4.18 15.95
N ARG A 56 -3.49 -2.98 16.06
CA ARG A 56 -4.65 -2.57 15.25
C ARG A 56 -4.31 -1.68 14.07
N ARG A 57 -3.23 -0.91 14.13
CA ARG A 57 -2.87 0.08 13.11
C ARG A 57 -1.91 -0.50 12.08
N LEU A 58 -2.31 -0.47 10.80
CA LEU A 58 -1.50 -0.97 9.69
C LEU A 58 -1.46 0.03 8.54
N GLY A 59 -0.27 0.49 8.17
CA GLY A 59 0.01 1.16 6.91
C GLY A 59 0.51 0.15 5.88
N VAL A 60 -0.06 0.15 4.68
CA VAL A 60 0.37 -0.73 3.58
C VAL A 60 0.81 0.10 2.41
N VAL A 61 2.08 -0.01 2.06
CA VAL A 61 2.59 0.58 0.80
C VAL A 61 2.15 -0.30 -0.36
N GLY A 62 1.33 0.25 -1.21
CA GLY A 62 0.75 -0.42 -2.37
C GLY A 62 1.30 0.09 -3.70
N GLY A 63 0.52 -0.06 -4.76
CA GLY A 63 0.86 0.37 -6.11
C GLY A 63 -0.17 1.33 -6.72
N ALA A 64 0.24 2.08 -7.74
CA ALA A 64 -0.61 3.00 -8.49
C ALA A 64 -1.50 2.32 -9.53
N GLY A 65 -1.15 1.10 -9.97
CA GLY A 65 -1.75 0.48 -11.15
C GLY A 65 -3.27 0.34 -11.12
N SER A 66 -3.88 0.19 -9.94
CA SER A 66 -5.34 0.08 -9.78
C SER A 66 -6.02 1.42 -9.47
N LEU A 67 -5.31 2.56 -9.54
CA LEU A 67 -5.93 3.88 -9.48
C LEU A 67 -6.70 4.14 -10.78
N GLU A 68 -7.86 4.76 -10.68
CA GLU A 68 -8.70 5.11 -11.83
C GLU A 68 -8.17 6.36 -12.54
N VAL A 69 -8.04 6.29 -13.85
CA VAL A 69 -7.72 7.41 -14.75
C VAL A 69 -8.98 7.99 -15.39
N ALA A 70 -10.05 7.22 -15.40
CA ALA A 70 -11.41 7.61 -15.78
C ALA A 70 -12.39 6.67 -15.05
N PRO A 71 -13.69 6.98 -14.95
CA PRO A 71 -14.66 6.12 -14.30
C PRO A 71 -14.59 4.66 -14.80
N GLY A 72 -14.21 3.74 -13.90
CA GLY A 72 -14.08 2.30 -14.17
C GLY A 72 -12.86 1.89 -15.01
N VAL A 73 -11.95 2.82 -15.35
CA VAL A 73 -10.74 2.52 -16.11
C VAL A 73 -9.52 2.68 -15.21
N GLN A 74 -8.83 1.58 -14.93
CA GLN A 74 -7.62 1.59 -14.10
C GLN A 74 -6.38 1.96 -14.92
N LEU A 75 -5.39 2.56 -14.26
CA LEU A 75 -4.11 2.93 -14.88
C LEU A 75 -3.45 1.73 -15.57
N LEU A 76 -3.46 0.54 -14.92
CA LEU A 76 -2.89 -0.69 -15.47
C LEU A 76 -3.59 -1.20 -16.75
N ASP A 77 -4.82 -0.73 -17.03
CA ASP A 77 -5.60 -1.14 -18.21
C ASP A 77 -5.43 -0.16 -19.40
N THR A 78 -4.67 0.91 -19.19
CA THR A 78 -4.38 1.88 -20.26
C THR A 78 -3.36 1.31 -21.24
N PRO A 79 -3.43 1.70 -22.54
CA PRO A 79 -2.48 1.24 -23.56
C PRO A 79 -1.02 1.62 -23.28
N GLY A 80 -0.81 2.72 -22.53
CA GLY A 80 0.54 3.20 -22.18
C GLY A 80 1.16 2.54 -20.95
N PHE A 81 0.44 1.64 -20.26
CA PHE A 81 0.97 1.00 -19.06
C PHE A 81 2.07 -0.02 -19.41
N PRO A 82 3.28 0.08 -18.81
CA PRO A 82 4.39 -0.79 -19.14
C PRO A 82 4.07 -2.26 -18.87
N ALA A 83 4.19 -3.12 -19.88
CA ALA A 83 3.89 -4.55 -19.77
C ALA A 83 4.71 -5.23 -18.65
N ALA A 84 5.97 -4.82 -18.48
CA ALA A 84 6.85 -5.35 -17.43
C ALA A 84 6.34 -5.10 -16.01
N TRP A 85 5.56 -4.05 -15.77
CA TRP A 85 5.03 -3.70 -14.45
C TRP A 85 3.65 -4.28 -14.19
N ARG A 86 2.99 -4.80 -15.23
CA ARG A 86 1.62 -5.32 -15.12
C ARG A 86 1.47 -6.44 -14.10
N PRO A 87 2.36 -7.44 -13.99
CA PRO A 87 2.25 -8.49 -12.97
C PRO A 87 2.28 -7.94 -11.54
N VAL A 88 3.18 -6.98 -11.27
CA VAL A 88 3.28 -6.33 -9.95
C VAL A 88 2.05 -5.48 -9.65
N ALA A 89 1.56 -4.73 -10.63
CA ALA A 89 0.36 -3.91 -10.50
C ALA A 89 -0.89 -4.75 -10.18
N LEU A 90 -1.04 -5.90 -10.84
CA LEU A 90 -2.10 -6.87 -10.57
C LEU A 90 -1.98 -7.44 -9.15
N ALA A 91 -0.79 -7.83 -8.72
CA ALA A 91 -0.55 -8.35 -7.38
C ALA A 91 -0.94 -7.34 -6.28
N HIS A 92 -0.61 -6.07 -6.46
CA HIS A 92 -1.00 -5.00 -5.54
C HIS A 92 -2.52 -4.75 -5.55
N ARG A 93 -3.17 -4.79 -6.71
CA ARG A 93 -4.62 -4.67 -6.83
C ARG A 93 -5.34 -5.79 -6.06
N ASP A 94 -4.88 -7.03 -6.26
CA ASP A 94 -5.47 -8.21 -5.65
C ASP A 94 -5.26 -8.22 -4.12
N ALA A 95 -4.08 -7.79 -3.65
CA ALA A 95 -3.82 -7.58 -2.22
C ALA A 95 -4.73 -6.49 -1.60
N LEU A 96 -4.98 -5.38 -2.30
CA LEU A 96 -5.92 -4.36 -1.83
C LEU A 96 -7.33 -4.93 -1.64
N THR A 97 -7.77 -5.85 -2.51
CA THR A 97 -9.07 -6.53 -2.38
C THR A 97 -9.16 -7.32 -1.07
N VAL A 98 -8.07 -7.96 -0.63
CA VAL A 98 -8.02 -8.65 0.67
C VAL A 98 -8.24 -7.68 1.84
N TYR A 99 -7.56 -6.52 1.83
CA TYR A 99 -7.76 -5.51 2.88
C TYR A 99 -9.19 -4.97 2.88
N ARG A 100 -9.76 -4.68 1.72
CA ARG A 100 -11.15 -4.21 1.59
C ARG A 100 -12.18 -5.22 2.08
N ALA A 101 -11.92 -6.50 1.92
CA ALA A 101 -12.76 -7.59 2.41
C ALA A 101 -12.63 -7.82 3.92
N THR A 102 -11.66 -7.22 4.61
CA THR A 102 -11.43 -7.41 6.03
C THR A 102 -12.57 -6.78 6.84
N PRO A 103 -13.25 -7.53 7.74
CA PRO A 103 -14.39 -7.03 8.48
C PRO A 103 -14.10 -5.80 9.34
N ALA A 104 -15.09 -4.93 9.50
CA ALA A 104 -15.06 -3.76 10.36
C ALA A 104 -15.39 -4.06 11.83
N ALA A 105 -15.50 -5.32 12.22
CA ALA A 105 -15.90 -5.76 13.57
C ALA A 105 -15.05 -5.12 14.67
N PRO A 106 -15.48 -5.11 15.94
CA PRO A 106 -14.81 -4.36 17.02
C PRO A 106 -13.34 -4.71 17.24
N THR A 107 -12.89 -5.87 16.75
CA THR A 107 -11.49 -6.31 16.72
C THR A 107 -10.82 -6.08 15.36
N GLY A 108 -11.48 -5.36 14.42
CA GLY A 108 -11.01 -5.13 13.08
C GLY A 108 -9.74 -4.30 13.04
N LEU A 109 -8.97 -4.51 11.98
CA LEU A 109 -7.73 -3.82 11.73
C LEU A 109 -8.00 -2.43 11.11
N ASP A 110 -7.39 -1.41 11.65
CA ASP A 110 -7.42 -0.05 11.12
C ASP A 110 -6.29 0.11 10.09
N TRP A 111 -6.54 -0.39 8.88
CA TRP A 111 -5.57 -0.33 7.80
C TRP A 111 -5.73 0.94 6.94
N THR A 112 -4.62 1.47 6.45
CA THR A 112 -4.59 2.46 5.35
C THR A 112 -3.69 1.94 4.25
N TYR A 113 -4.20 1.92 3.03
CA TYR A 113 -3.47 1.44 1.86
C TYR A 113 -2.97 2.65 1.06
N PHE A 114 -1.66 2.83 0.97
CA PHE A 114 -1.02 3.96 0.32
C PHE A 114 -0.66 3.62 -1.12
N SER A 115 -1.42 4.14 -2.08
CA SER A 115 -1.06 4.10 -3.49
C SER A 115 -0.21 5.32 -3.83
N PRO A 116 1.02 5.16 -4.31
CA PRO A 116 1.82 6.30 -4.77
C PRO A 116 1.22 6.92 -6.04
N ALA A 117 1.77 8.04 -6.48
CA ALA A 117 1.62 8.55 -7.84
C ALA A 117 2.08 7.51 -8.88
N ALA A 118 1.72 7.72 -10.15
CA ALA A 118 2.16 6.82 -11.24
C ALA A 118 3.69 6.71 -11.32
N LEU A 119 4.40 7.80 -11.01
CA LEU A 119 5.85 7.84 -10.89
C LEU A 119 6.24 8.18 -9.45
N ILE A 120 6.97 7.27 -8.80
CA ILE A 120 7.62 7.47 -7.51
C ILE A 120 9.13 7.23 -7.68
N GLU A 121 9.95 8.17 -7.26
CA GLU A 121 11.40 8.11 -7.40
C GLU A 121 12.08 8.89 -6.28
N PRO A 122 13.35 8.64 -5.97
CA PRO A 122 14.10 9.46 -5.02
C PRO A 122 14.10 10.93 -5.42
N GLY A 123 13.94 11.83 -4.46
CA GLY A 123 13.85 13.26 -4.74
C GLY A 123 13.97 14.13 -3.50
N GLU A 124 13.44 15.33 -3.55
CA GLU A 124 13.47 16.26 -2.44
C GLU A 124 12.32 15.96 -1.45
N ARG A 125 12.61 16.10 -0.16
CA ARG A 125 11.60 16.10 0.89
C ARG A 125 11.06 17.51 1.08
N THR A 126 9.95 17.82 0.42
CA THR A 126 9.31 19.13 0.48
C THR A 126 8.31 19.24 1.62
N GLY A 127 7.74 18.13 2.08
CA GLY A 127 6.64 18.09 3.03
C GLY A 127 5.31 18.58 2.46
N THR A 128 5.21 18.74 1.15
CA THR A 128 4.01 19.23 0.46
C THR A 128 3.51 18.21 -0.54
N TYR A 129 2.28 17.75 -0.35
CA TYR A 129 1.64 16.76 -1.23
C TYR A 129 0.11 16.90 -1.16
N ARG A 130 -0.57 16.30 -2.12
CA ARG A 130 -2.03 16.17 -2.14
C ARG A 130 -2.42 14.73 -1.81
N ILE A 131 -3.55 14.57 -1.15
CA ILE A 131 -4.17 13.27 -0.88
C ILE A 131 -5.43 13.13 -1.71
N GLY A 132 -5.60 11.98 -2.34
CA GLY A 132 -6.82 11.53 -2.98
C GLY A 132 -7.18 10.12 -2.53
N THR A 133 -8.17 9.50 -3.15
CA THR A 133 -8.64 8.16 -2.81
C THR A 133 -8.37 7.16 -3.95
N ASP A 134 -9.38 6.85 -4.75
CA ASP A 134 -9.29 5.83 -5.79
C ASP A 134 -8.85 6.36 -7.16
N GLN A 135 -8.87 7.67 -7.36
CA GLN A 135 -8.50 8.29 -8.63
C GLN A 135 -7.03 8.68 -8.65
N LEU A 136 -6.37 8.48 -9.80
CA LEU A 136 -5.00 8.93 -10.01
C LEU A 136 -4.94 10.46 -9.93
N LEU A 137 -4.13 10.97 -9.02
CA LEU A 137 -3.87 12.41 -8.95
C LEU A 137 -2.88 12.82 -10.05
N THR A 138 -3.23 13.85 -10.78
CA THR A 138 -2.38 14.45 -11.81
C THR A 138 -2.20 15.94 -11.59
N ASP A 139 -1.11 16.49 -12.09
CA ASP A 139 -0.90 17.92 -12.21
C ASP A 139 -1.67 18.50 -13.41
N VAL A 140 -1.57 19.81 -13.61
CA VAL A 140 -2.23 20.54 -14.74
C VAL A 140 -1.74 20.12 -16.13
N ARG A 141 -0.64 19.37 -16.21
CA ARG A 141 -0.08 18.84 -17.47
C ARG A 141 -0.39 17.35 -17.65
N GLY A 142 -1.15 16.75 -16.73
CA GLY A 142 -1.47 15.33 -16.74
C GLY A 142 -0.38 14.44 -16.12
N GLY A 143 0.68 14.99 -15.56
CA GLY A 143 1.74 14.26 -14.88
C GLY A 143 1.29 13.78 -13.49
N SER A 144 1.67 12.56 -13.12
CA SER A 144 1.42 12.01 -11.79
C SER A 144 2.74 11.55 -11.18
N ARG A 145 3.23 12.29 -10.18
CA ARG A 145 4.53 12.02 -9.57
C ARG A 145 4.57 12.38 -8.09
N ILE A 146 5.50 11.74 -7.37
CA ILE A 146 5.87 12.08 -5.99
C ILE A 146 7.30 11.63 -5.73
N SER A 147 8.02 12.32 -4.84
CA SER A 147 9.28 11.81 -4.32
C SER A 147 9.04 10.68 -3.31
N ALA A 148 9.96 9.74 -3.21
CA ALA A 148 9.90 8.70 -2.19
C ALA A 148 9.92 9.30 -0.78
N GLU A 149 10.61 10.43 -0.61
CA GLU A 149 10.73 11.16 0.64
C GLU A 149 9.39 11.78 1.07
N ASP A 150 8.67 12.44 0.17
CA ASP A 150 7.35 13.01 0.50
C ASP A 150 6.28 11.92 0.63
N PHE A 151 6.39 10.85 -0.13
CA PHE A 151 5.54 9.69 0.06
C PHE A 151 5.72 9.09 1.47
N ALA A 152 6.97 8.97 1.94
CA ALA A 152 7.24 8.50 3.29
C ALA A 152 6.70 9.46 4.37
N VAL A 153 6.79 10.79 4.15
CA VAL A 153 6.15 11.78 5.04
C VAL A 153 4.65 11.55 5.12
N ALA A 154 3.97 11.37 3.98
CA ALA A 154 2.52 11.12 3.95
C ALA A 154 2.13 9.83 4.70
N VAL A 155 2.94 8.77 4.57
CA VAL A 155 2.72 7.51 5.32
C VAL A 155 2.84 7.75 6.82
N LEU A 156 3.85 8.48 7.28
CA LEU A 156 4.05 8.77 8.69
C LEU A 156 2.97 9.69 9.24
N ASP A 157 2.62 10.76 8.52
CA ASP A 157 1.54 11.68 8.90
C ASP A 157 0.20 10.98 9.13
N GLU A 158 -0.16 10.04 8.24
CA GLU A 158 -1.39 9.27 8.36
C GLU A 158 -1.33 8.24 9.50
N LEU A 159 -0.15 7.72 9.85
CA LEU A 159 0.00 6.81 10.98
C LEU A 159 -0.08 7.55 12.32
N GLU A 160 0.53 8.73 12.42
CA GLU A 160 0.52 9.57 13.62
C GLU A 160 -0.84 10.25 13.85
N ARG A 161 -1.52 10.61 12.76
CA ARG A 161 -2.82 11.30 12.75
C ARG A 161 -3.81 10.61 11.82
N PRO A 162 -4.37 9.46 12.22
CA PRO A 162 -5.22 8.64 11.37
C PRO A 162 -6.48 9.40 10.90
N ALA A 163 -6.53 9.73 9.62
CA ALA A 163 -7.69 10.37 9.00
C ALA A 163 -8.43 9.42 8.03
N HIS A 164 -7.76 8.36 7.56
CA HIS A 164 -8.28 7.46 6.54
C HIS A 164 -8.23 5.98 6.97
N PRO A 165 -8.80 5.60 8.15
CA PRO A 165 -8.82 4.21 8.56
C PRO A 165 -9.69 3.38 7.61
N ARG A 166 -9.20 2.19 7.23
CA ARG A 166 -9.87 1.23 6.34
C ARG A 166 -10.15 1.78 4.94
N GLN A 167 -9.24 2.63 4.46
CA GLN A 167 -9.33 3.24 3.15
C GLN A 167 -8.02 3.10 2.37
N ARG A 168 -8.14 3.15 1.04
CA ARG A 168 -7.04 3.48 0.18
C ARG A 168 -6.94 5.00 0.06
N ILE A 169 -5.72 5.51 0.14
CA ILE A 169 -5.40 6.87 -0.27
C ILE A 169 -4.32 6.83 -1.35
N THR A 170 -4.31 7.85 -2.20
CA THR A 170 -3.22 8.11 -3.14
C THR A 170 -2.57 9.43 -2.80
N VAL A 171 -1.27 9.52 -3.06
CA VAL A 171 -0.44 10.69 -2.71
C VAL A 171 0.35 11.13 -3.93
N ALA A 172 0.26 12.42 -4.29
CA ALA A 172 0.98 13.02 -5.41
C ALA A 172 1.19 14.53 -5.20
N TYR A 173 2.02 15.13 -6.02
CA TYR A 173 2.16 16.58 -6.12
C TYR A 173 1.00 17.26 -6.84
#